data_5b620465b12ba974e3aa79ebe4f978bd
#
_entry.id   5b620465b12ba974e3aa79ebe4f978bd
#
_cell.length_a   1.000
_cell.length_b   1.000
_cell.length_c   1.000
_cell.angle_alpha   90.00
_cell.angle_beta   90.00
_cell.angle_gamma   90.00
#
_symmetry.space_group_name_H-M   'P 1'
#
loop_
_entity.id
_entity.type
_entity.pdbx_description
1 polymer ?
#
loop_
_entity_poly.entity_id
_entity_poly.type
_entity_poly.pdbx_seq_one_letter_code
_entity_poly.pdbx_strand_id
1 'polypeptide(L)'
;MEYKFTLKKLWKHICTVCEHKKNVARYCFKFEIGWRGIMHDMHKFSWTELYESAKYYTGEGSPIPVAKRENNGVSMAWLHHKNHPLGKHHYEYWQCNFDKGRRSLIMPFVYNLEALCDYLGACKTYGNFNNDQDVYEAELKFWKEIGRDNSVAMHEVNKMFIDTCLEELSKNGKLNKKTAKEFYDACLDVYNFNLTKICLH
;
A
#
# COMPACT_ATOMS: atom_id res chain seq x y z
N MET A 1 26.35 -11.29 -5.58
CA MET A 1 26.33 -11.63 -4.12
C MET A 1 25.29 -12.74 -3.94
N GLU A 2 25.67 -13.87 -3.30
CA GLU A 2 24.72 -14.99 -3.11
C GLU A 2 23.82 -14.71 -1.91
N TYR A 3 22.51 -14.60 -2.14
CA TYR A 3 21.52 -14.40 -1.08
C TYR A 3 21.16 -15.74 -0.44
N LYS A 4 21.41 -15.88 0.87
CA LYS A 4 21.11 -17.08 1.65
C LYS A 4 20.13 -16.79 2.77
N PHE A 5 19.23 -17.75 3.02
CA PHE A 5 18.39 -17.75 4.20
C PHE A 5 19.25 -17.98 5.45
N THR A 6 18.98 -17.23 6.51
CA THR A 6 19.54 -17.47 7.85
C THR A 6 18.50 -17.14 8.92
N LEU A 7 18.57 -17.83 10.07
CA LEU A 7 17.67 -17.54 11.21
C LEU A 7 17.84 -16.11 11.73
N LYS A 8 19.06 -15.55 11.65
CA LYS A 8 19.31 -14.15 12.01
C LYS A 8 18.56 -13.16 11.11
N LYS A 9 18.56 -13.42 9.79
CA LYS A 9 17.78 -12.60 8.82
C LYS A 9 16.28 -12.76 9.03
N LEU A 10 15.82 -14.00 9.26
CA LEU A 10 14.43 -14.30 9.57
C LEU A 10 13.96 -13.49 10.79
N TRP A 11 14.70 -13.55 11.88
CA TRP A 11 14.36 -12.81 13.10
C TRP A 11 14.30 -11.29 12.85
N LYS A 12 15.31 -10.73 12.20
CA LYS A 12 15.34 -9.31 11.86
C LYS A 12 14.17 -8.91 10.96
N HIS A 13 13.84 -9.73 9.96
CA HIS A 13 12.70 -9.49 9.09
C HIS A 13 11.38 -9.53 9.85
N ILE A 14 11.18 -10.50 10.76
CA ILE A 14 10.01 -10.56 11.64
C ILE A 14 9.88 -9.27 12.47
N CYS A 15 10.97 -8.78 13.05
CA CYS A 15 10.95 -7.51 13.79
C CYS A 15 10.51 -6.34 12.90
N THR A 16 11.01 -6.26 11.66
CA THR A 16 10.60 -5.23 10.68
C THR A 16 9.11 -5.35 10.35
N VAL A 17 8.60 -6.57 10.11
CA VAL A 17 7.18 -6.81 9.85
C VAL A 17 6.31 -6.40 11.05
N CYS A 18 6.72 -6.72 12.26
CA CYS A 18 6.00 -6.32 13.48
C CYS A 18 5.97 -4.79 13.64
N GLU A 19 7.08 -4.10 13.38
CA GLU A 19 7.13 -2.63 13.43
C GLU A 19 6.25 -1.99 12.36
N HIS A 20 6.29 -2.50 11.14
CA HIS A 20 5.41 -2.07 10.06
C HIS A 20 3.93 -2.24 10.46
N LYS A 21 3.52 -3.42 10.90
CA LYS A 21 2.15 -3.68 11.38
C LYS A 21 1.71 -2.72 12.48
N LYS A 22 2.57 -2.45 13.44
CA LYS A 22 2.31 -1.51 14.54
C LYS A 22 2.05 -0.10 13.98
N ASN A 23 2.87 0.35 13.03
CA ASN A 23 2.72 1.66 12.41
C ASN A 23 1.44 1.75 11.57
N VAL A 24 1.13 0.73 10.75
CA VAL A 24 -0.12 0.67 9.99
C VAL A 24 -1.34 0.65 10.91
N ALA A 25 -1.33 -0.20 11.96
CA ALA A 25 -2.42 -0.25 12.93
C ALA A 25 -2.65 1.11 13.59
N ARG A 26 -1.58 1.83 13.95
CA ARG A 26 -1.66 3.19 14.51
C ARG A 26 -2.43 4.14 13.59
N TYR A 27 -2.15 4.16 12.28
CA TYR A 27 -2.89 4.99 11.32
C TYR A 27 -4.32 4.48 11.10
N CYS A 28 -4.52 3.17 11.06
CA CYS A 28 -5.87 2.59 10.99
C CYS A 28 -6.74 2.99 12.19
N PHE A 29 -6.19 3.03 13.40
CA PHE A 29 -6.91 3.53 14.58
C PHE A 29 -7.20 5.02 14.47
N LYS A 30 -6.27 5.84 13.99
CA LYS A 30 -6.50 7.27 13.74
C LYS A 30 -7.63 7.52 12.73
N PHE A 31 -7.75 6.67 11.72
CA PHE A 31 -8.75 6.79 10.67
C PHE A 31 -10.00 5.91 10.92
N GLU A 32 -10.21 5.47 12.15
CA GLU A 32 -11.42 4.75 12.60
C GLU A 32 -11.69 3.42 11.85
N ILE A 33 -10.62 2.75 11.40
CA ILE A 33 -10.64 1.40 10.82
C ILE A 33 -9.72 0.43 11.60
N GLY A 34 -9.60 0.61 12.92
CA GLY A 34 -8.59 -0.05 13.76
C GLY A 34 -8.57 -1.58 13.66
N TRP A 35 -9.74 -2.24 13.54
CA TRP A 35 -9.80 -3.69 13.36
C TRP A 35 -9.03 -4.15 12.10
N ARG A 36 -9.09 -3.38 11.01
CA ARG A 36 -8.34 -3.70 9.81
C ARG A 36 -6.82 -3.61 10.06
N GLY A 37 -6.38 -2.61 10.81
CA GLY A 37 -4.97 -2.48 11.20
C GLY A 37 -4.47 -3.66 12.04
N ILE A 38 -5.31 -4.22 12.93
CA ILE A 38 -4.96 -5.44 13.70
C ILE A 38 -4.78 -6.63 12.74
N MET A 39 -5.67 -6.79 11.77
CA MET A 39 -5.66 -7.90 10.81
C MET A 39 -4.74 -7.67 9.63
N HIS A 40 -4.26 -6.43 9.43
CA HIS A 40 -3.39 -6.06 8.32
C HIS A 40 -2.19 -7.00 8.24
N ASP A 41 -1.97 -7.53 7.06
CA ASP A 41 -0.79 -8.33 6.72
C ASP A 41 -0.48 -9.53 7.65
N MET A 42 -1.48 -10.11 8.32
CA MET A 42 -1.26 -11.32 9.13
C MET A 42 -0.66 -12.47 8.32
N HIS A 43 -0.95 -12.52 7.02
CA HIS A 43 -0.40 -13.54 6.12
C HIS A 43 1.11 -13.38 5.83
N LYS A 44 1.72 -12.23 6.13
CA LYS A 44 3.20 -12.06 6.10
C LYS A 44 3.93 -13.03 7.03
N PHE A 45 3.25 -13.58 8.03
CA PHE A 45 3.81 -14.62 8.91
C PHE A 45 3.69 -16.03 8.34
N SER A 46 3.14 -16.22 7.13
CA SER A 46 3.19 -17.51 6.43
C SER A 46 4.62 -17.88 6.07
N TRP A 47 4.90 -19.19 6.02
CA TRP A 47 6.24 -19.66 5.67
C TRP A 47 6.65 -19.23 4.25
N THR A 48 5.71 -19.18 3.32
CA THR A 48 5.95 -18.72 1.93
C THR A 48 6.54 -17.31 1.90
N GLU A 49 5.98 -16.37 2.70
CA GLU A 49 6.48 -15.00 2.73
C GLU A 49 7.73 -14.85 3.59
N LEU A 50 7.75 -15.48 4.76
CA LEU A 50 8.89 -15.39 5.67
C LEU A 50 10.19 -15.96 5.07
N TYR A 51 10.12 -17.11 4.40
CA TYR A 51 11.30 -17.75 3.84
C TYR A 51 11.96 -16.90 2.74
N GLU A 52 11.20 -16.51 1.73
CA GLU A 52 11.74 -15.71 0.63
C GLU A 52 12.19 -14.34 1.12
N SER A 53 11.38 -13.68 1.93
CA SER A 53 11.71 -12.36 2.47
C SER A 53 12.97 -12.41 3.33
N ALA A 54 13.12 -13.41 4.18
CA ALA A 54 14.34 -13.58 4.98
C ALA A 54 15.57 -13.87 4.12
N LYS A 55 15.43 -14.67 3.05
CA LYS A 55 16.51 -14.95 2.10
C LYS A 55 17.06 -13.65 1.49
N TYR A 56 16.18 -12.75 1.05
CA TYR A 56 16.54 -11.50 0.37
C TYR A 56 16.60 -10.27 1.28
N TYR A 57 16.46 -10.47 2.60
CA TYR A 57 16.54 -9.38 3.57
C TYR A 57 17.94 -8.78 3.63
N THR A 58 18.04 -7.46 3.41
CA THR A 58 19.30 -6.70 3.46
C THR A 58 19.41 -5.84 4.72
N GLY A 59 18.28 -5.56 5.39
CA GLY A 59 18.18 -4.59 6.48
C GLY A 59 17.75 -3.20 6.03
N GLU A 60 17.68 -2.97 4.72
CA GLU A 60 17.31 -1.69 4.11
C GLU A 60 16.05 -1.90 3.26
N GLY A 61 14.93 -1.35 3.69
CA GLY A 61 13.66 -1.42 2.97
C GLY A 61 13.05 -2.82 2.85
N SER A 62 12.11 -2.95 1.91
CA SER A 62 11.43 -4.22 1.64
C SER A 62 12.35 -5.21 0.91
N PRO A 63 12.33 -6.51 1.25
CA PRO A 63 13.07 -7.54 0.53
C PRO A 63 12.49 -7.87 -0.86
N ILE A 64 11.26 -7.48 -1.15
CA ILE A 64 10.55 -7.82 -2.39
C ILE A 64 11.24 -7.29 -3.67
N PRO A 65 11.70 -6.02 -3.75
CA PRO A 65 12.45 -5.56 -4.92
C PRO A 65 13.73 -6.35 -5.18
N VAL A 66 14.43 -6.76 -4.11
CA VAL A 66 15.63 -7.59 -4.21
C VAL A 66 15.26 -8.98 -4.74
N ALA A 67 14.23 -9.61 -4.19
CA ALA A 67 13.75 -10.91 -4.65
C ALA A 67 13.36 -10.87 -6.14
N LYS A 68 12.61 -9.85 -6.57
CA LYS A 68 12.23 -9.67 -7.99
C LYS A 68 13.46 -9.52 -8.89
N ARG A 69 14.43 -8.72 -8.50
CA ARG A 69 15.67 -8.53 -9.29
C ARG A 69 16.45 -9.84 -9.47
N GLU A 70 16.56 -10.65 -8.43
CA GLU A 70 17.30 -11.89 -8.43
C GLU A 70 16.57 -13.07 -9.09
N ASN A 71 15.23 -12.99 -9.24
CA ASN A 71 14.37 -14.04 -9.77
C ASN A 71 13.63 -13.59 -11.04
N ASN A 72 14.28 -12.89 -11.96
CA ASN A 72 13.72 -12.49 -13.26
C ASN A 72 12.38 -11.76 -13.16
N GLY A 73 12.22 -10.86 -12.19
CA GLY A 73 11.01 -10.06 -11.98
C GLY A 73 9.95 -10.73 -11.09
N VAL A 74 10.18 -11.95 -10.60
CA VAL A 74 9.21 -12.71 -9.81
C VAL A 74 9.60 -12.73 -8.32
N SER A 75 8.60 -12.57 -7.45
CA SER A 75 8.69 -12.87 -6.02
C SER A 75 7.47 -13.70 -5.62
N MET A 76 7.70 -14.89 -5.07
CA MET A 76 6.64 -15.77 -4.59
C MET A 76 5.98 -15.20 -3.33
N ALA A 77 6.75 -14.57 -2.46
CA ALA A 77 6.23 -13.83 -1.31
C ALA A 77 5.26 -12.73 -1.77
N TRP A 78 5.62 -11.95 -2.79
CA TRP A 78 4.74 -10.91 -3.33
C TRP A 78 3.50 -11.46 -4.03
N LEU A 79 3.64 -12.54 -4.80
CA LEU A 79 2.49 -13.20 -5.44
C LEU A 79 1.49 -13.73 -4.40
N HIS A 80 1.98 -14.37 -3.34
CA HIS A 80 1.16 -14.81 -2.22
C HIS A 80 0.49 -13.62 -1.55
N HIS A 81 1.27 -12.59 -1.22
CA HIS A 81 0.85 -11.41 -0.49
C HIS A 81 -0.31 -10.67 -1.18
N LYS A 82 -0.12 -10.24 -2.43
CA LYS A 82 -1.10 -9.44 -3.16
C LYS A 82 -2.37 -10.19 -3.57
N ASN A 83 -2.33 -11.53 -3.64
CA ASN A 83 -3.49 -12.36 -4.00
C ASN A 83 -4.22 -12.94 -2.78
N HIS A 84 -3.70 -12.75 -1.57
CA HIS A 84 -4.33 -13.22 -0.34
C HIS A 84 -5.60 -12.42 -0.03
N PRO A 85 -6.67 -13.03 0.54
CA PRO A 85 -7.90 -12.30 0.90
C PRO A 85 -7.69 -11.15 1.88
N LEU A 86 -6.63 -11.14 2.68
CA LEU A 86 -6.22 -10.02 3.54
C LEU A 86 -5.40 -8.96 2.79
N GLY A 87 -4.95 -9.21 1.57
CA GLY A 87 -4.19 -8.28 0.73
C GLY A 87 -5.07 -7.33 -0.10
N LYS A 88 -6.34 -7.17 0.23
CA LYS A 88 -7.29 -6.33 -0.54
C LYS A 88 -7.00 -4.83 -0.50
N HIS A 89 -6.09 -4.38 0.35
CA HIS A 89 -5.57 -3.01 0.34
C HIS A 89 -4.54 -2.76 -0.77
N HIS A 90 -4.05 -3.81 -1.44
CA HIS A 90 -3.20 -3.68 -2.62
C HIS A 90 -4.04 -3.57 -3.88
N TYR A 91 -3.76 -2.56 -4.72
CA TYR A 91 -4.52 -2.34 -5.96
C TYR A 91 -4.35 -3.50 -6.97
N GLU A 92 -3.28 -4.28 -6.88
CA GLU A 92 -3.06 -5.46 -7.72
C GLU A 92 -4.08 -6.58 -7.48
N TYR A 93 -4.70 -6.65 -6.30
CA TYR A 93 -5.82 -7.53 -6.03
C TYR A 93 -7.05 -7.18 -6.91
N TRP A 94 -7.21 -5.89 -7.24
CA TRP A 94 -8.35 -5.32 -7.96
C TRP A 94 -8.10 -5.25 -9.48
N GLN A 95 -7.40 -6.25 -10.02
CA GLN A 95 -7.16 -6.38 -11.44
C GLN A 95 -8.04 -7.50 -12.00
N CYS A 96 -8.79 -7.22 -13.05
CA CYS A 96 -9.63 -8.21 -13.73
C CYS A 96 -9.13 -8.41 -15.15
N ASN A 97 -9.00 -9.68 -15.56
CA ASN A 97 -8.72 -10.04 -16.95
C ASN A 97 -10.03 -10.27 -17.65
N PHE A 98 -10.29 -9.52 -18.71
CA PHE A 98 -11.42 -9.69 -19.63
C PHE A 98 -10.88 -10.18 -20.98
N ASP A 99 -11.75 -10.74 -21.84
CA ASP A 99 -11.39 -11.20 -23.17
C ASP A 99 -10.73 -10.12 -24.06
N LYS A 100 -11.00 -8.86 -23.74
CA LYS A 100 -10.45 -7.67 -24.45
C LYS A 100 -9.34 -6.96 -23.68
N GLY A 101 -8.71 -7.61 -22.72
CA GLY A 101 -7.59 -7.06 -21.99
C GLY A 101 -7.80 -6.92 -20.48
N ARG A 102 -6.78 -6.38 -19.82
CA ARG A 102 -6.75 -6.18 -18.37
C ARG A 102 -7.43 -4.87 -18.00
N ARG A 103 -8.28 -4.91 -16.99
CA ARG A 103 -8.92 -3.72 -16.42
C ARG A 103 -8.62 -3.59 -14.94
N SER A 104 -8.39 -2.35 -14.50
CA SER A 104 -8.31 -2.00 -13.10
C SER A 104 -9.70 -1.70 -12.55
N LEU A 105 -10.01 -2.26 -11.39
CA LEU A 105 -11.26 -2.02 -10.69
C LEU A 105 -11.08 -0.93 -9.63
N ILE A 106 -12.18 -0.23 -9.33
CA ILE A 106 -12.21 0.72 -8.23
C ILE A 106 -12.16 -0.06 -6.92
N MET A 107 -11.21 0.24 -6.07
CA MET A 107 -11.14 -0.33 -4.72
C MET A 107 -12.26 0.24 -3.86
N PRO A 108 -13.03 -0.59 -3.12
CA PRO A 108 -13.97 -0.07 -2.15
C PRO A 108 -13.28 0.84 -1.12
N PHE A 109 -13.98 1.86 -0.67
CA PHE A 109 -13.47 2.91 0.22
C PHE A 109 -12.57 2.39 1.36
N VAL A 110 -13.05 1.37 2.09
CA VAL A 110 -12.35 0.85 3.27
C VAL A 110 -10.98 0.24 2.94
N TYR A 111 -10.83 -0.37 1.78
CA TYR A 111 -9.54 -0.95 1.33
C TYR A 111 -8.60 0.14 0.80
N ASN A 112 -9.16 1.17 0.17
CA ASN A 112 -8.39 2.32 -0.27
C ASN A 112 -7.85 3.14 0.92
N LEU A 113 -8.67 3.29 1.98
CA LEU A 113 -8.23 3.92 3.23
C LEU A 113 -7.17 3.07 3.97
N GLU A 114 -7.29 1.74 3.93
CA GLU A 114 -6.26 0.85 4.47
C GLU A 114 -4.96 0.93 3.66
N ALA A 115 -5.04 1.06 2.33
CA ALA A 115 -3.86 1.28 1.49
C ALA A 115 -3.12 2.57 1.86
N LEU A 116 -3.85 3.66 2.12
CA LEU A 116 -3.25 4.89 2.64
C LEU A 116 -2.53 4.66 3.99
N CYS A 117 -3.16 3.91 4.90
CA CYS A 117 -2.53 3.55 6.18
C CYS A 117 -1.25 2.71 5.98
N ASP A 118 -1.26 1.81 5.00
CA ASP A 118 -0.11 0.97 4.64
C ASP A 118 1.05 1.84 4.11
N TYR A 119 0.79 2.77 3.21
CA TYR A 119 1.80 3.70 2.69
C TYR A 119 2.43 4.54 3.81
N LEU A 120 1.62 5.16 4.67
CA LEU A 120 2.10 5.91 5.83
C LEU A 120 2.86 5.03 6.82
N GLY A 121 2.39 3.81 7.05
CA GLY A 121 3.05 2.82 7.91
C GLY A 121 4.39 2.37 7.38
N ALA A 122 4.50 2.15 6.07
CA ALA A 122 5.75 1.80 5.39
C ALA A 122 6.73 2.97 5.43
N CYS A 123 6.28 4.19 5.09
CA CYS A 123 7.08 5.39 5.17
C CYS A 123 7.67 5.57 6.57
N LYS A 124 6.85 5.43 7.63
CA LYS A 124 7.30 5.53 9.01
C LYS A 124 8.26 4.41 9.42
N THR A 125 8.08 3.20 8.90
CA THR A 125 8.90 2.02 9.26
C THR A 125 10.29 2.11 8.65
N TYR A 126 10.39 2.58 7.42
CA TYR A 126 11.65 2.62 6.67
C TYR A 126 12.33 4.00 6.71
N GLY A 127 11.59 5.03 7.13
CA GLY A 127 12.13 6.38 7.34
C GLY A 127 12.53 6.63 8.80
N ASN A 128 13.29 7.68 9.03
CA ASN A 128 13.68 8.11 10.37
C ASN A 128 12.96 9.43 10.72
N PHE A 129 11.66 9.34 11.01
CA PHE A 129 10.80 10.49 11.26
C PHE A 129 10.47 10.65 12.75
N ASN A 130 10.56 11.87 13.25
CA ASN A 130 10.31 12.20 14.66
C ASN A 130 8.81 12.33 14.97
N ASN A 131 8.03 12.77 14.01
CA ASN A 131 6.59 13.01 14.18
C ASN A 131 5.79 12.56 12.95
N ASP A 132 4.47 12.63 13.01
CA ASP A 132 3.61 12.19 11.91
C ASP A 132 3.52 13.22 10.77
N GLN A 133 3.74 14.51 11.05
CA GLN A 133 3.75 15.53 10.01
C GLN A 133 4.89 15.29 9.02
N ASP A 134 6.08 14.95 9.50
CA ASP A 134 7.21 14.61 8.64
C ASP A 134 6.91 13.38 7.77
N VAL A 135 6.17 12.39 8.32
CA VAL A 135 5.73 11.20 7.56
C VAL A 135 4.75 11.60 6.44
N TYR A 136 3.78 12.46 6.74
CA TYR A 136 2.79 12.90 5.75
C TYR A 136 3.44 13.66 4.58
N GLU A 137 4.37 14.56 4.89
CA GLU A 137 5.10 15.34 3.88
C GLU A 137 6.02 14.46 3.05
N ALA A 138 6.74 13.53 3.69
CA ALA A 138 7.63 12.60 3.01
C ALA A 138 6.87 11.63 2.09
N GLU A 139 5.74 11.07 2.56
CA GLU A 139 4.92 10.18 1.76
C GLU A 139 4.25 10.92 0.59
N LEU A 140 3.74 12.13 0.80
CA LEU A 140 3.19 12.96 -0.28
C LEU A 140 4.25 13.23 -1.35
N LYS A 141 5.47 13.58 -0.94
CA LYS A 141 6.59 13.81 -1.86
C LYS A 141 6.91 12.54 -2.66
N PHE A 142 7.10 11.41 -1.97
CA PHE A 142 7.36 10.11 -2.62
C PHE A 142 6.25 9.73 -3.59
N TRP A 143 4.99 9.90 -3.18
CA TRP A 143 3.83 9.59 -4.00
C TRP A 143 3.81 10.42 -5.28
N LYS A 144 4.02 11.73 -5.18
CA LYS A 144 4.02 12.65 -6.35
C LYS A 144 5.20 12.43 -7.30
N GLU A 145 6.38 12.12 -6.75
CA GLU A 145 7.59 11.97 -7.56
C GLU A 145 7.72 10.57 -8.20
N ILE A 146 7.22 9.53 -7.53
CA ILE A 146 7.53 8.13 -7.90
C ILE A 146 6.29 7.22 -7.78
N GLY A 147 5.61 7.26 -6.63
CA GLY A 147 4.60 6.26 -6.27
C GLY A 147 3.41 6.24 -7.20
N ARG A 148 2.90 7.41 -7.57
CA ARG A 148 1.72 7.54 -8.44
C ARG A 148 1.98 6.99 -9.84
N ASP A 149 3.12 7.29 -10.43
CA ASP A 149 3.49 6.84 -11.77
C ASP A 149 3.85 5.35 -11.80
N ASN A 150 4.51 4.85 -10.75
CA ASN A 150 4.79 3.43 -10.61
C ASN A 150 3.52 2.58 -10.40
N SER A 151 2.43 3.17 -9.95
CA SER A 151 1.13 2.53 -9.78
C SER A 151 0.32 2.48 -11.09
N VAL A 152 0.96 2.10 -12.20
CA VAL A 152 0.38 2.11 -13.55
C VAL A 152 -0.98 1.40 -13.64
N ALA A 153 -1.10 0.26 -12.97
CA ALA A 153 -2.31 -0.55 -12.98
C ALA A 153 -3.33 -0.19 -11.90
N MET A 154 -3.13 0.89 -11.15
CA MET A 154 -4.11 1.39 -10.18
C MET A 154 -5.18 2.20 -10.91
N HIS A 155 -6.46 1.97 -10.56
CA HIS A 155 -7.58 2.74 -11.09
C HIS A 155 -7.47 4.23 -10.71
N GLU A 156 -7.83 5.14 -11.62
CA GLU A 156 -7.61 6.58 -11.41
C GLU A 156 -8.37 7.13 -10.19
N VAL A 157 -9.58 6.65 -9.90
CA VAL A 157 -10.31 7.01 -8.66
C VAL A 157 -9.49 6.73 -7.42
N ASN A 158 -8.79 5.59 -7.38
CA ASN A 158 -7.96 5.23 -6.23
C ASN A 158 -6.75 6.16 -6.11
N LYS A 159 -6.13 6.54 -7.23
CA LYS A 159 -5.02 7.51 -7.26
C LYS A 159 -5.47 8.89 -6.78
N MET A 160 -6.59 9.39 -7.31
CA MET A 160 -7.16 10.67 -6.91
C MET A 160 -7.49 10.70 -5.41
N PHE A 161 -8.01 9.61 -4.87
CA PHE A 161 -8.27 9.49 -3.43
C PHE A 161 -6.99 9.59 -2.60
N ILE A 162 -5.93 8.86 -3.00
CA ILE A 162 -4.63 8.92 -2.31
C ILE A 162 -4.01 10.32 -2.42
N ASP A 163 -4.04 10.94 -3.62
CA ASP A 163 -3.60 12.31 -3.85
C ASP A 163 -4.26 13.27 -2.83
N THR A 164 -5.60 13.28 -2.80
CA THR A 164 -6.38 14.19 -1.95
C THR A 164 -6.12 13.96 -0.47
N CYS A 165 -6.06 12.70 -0.03
CA CYS A 165 -5.83 12.38 1.38
C CYS A 165 -4.41 12.77 1.84
N LEU A 166 -3.38 12.52 1.03
CA LEU A 166 -2.00 12.90 1.36
C LEU A 166 -1.82 14.41 1.37
N GLU A 167 -2.47 15.14 0.45
CA GLU A 167 -2.46 16.61 0.44
C GLU A 167 -3.14 17.19 1.69
N GLU A 168 -4.28 16.63 2.09
CA GLU A 168 -4.98 17.04 3.31
C GLU A 168 -4.13 16.78 4.57
N LEU A 169 -3.53 15.59 4.67
CA LEU A 169 -2.66 15.23 5.79
C LEU A 169 -1.41 16.11 5.87
N SER A 170 -0.76 16.36 4.74
CA SER A 170 0.43 17.21 4.68
C SER A 170 0.11 18.67 5.06
N LYS A 171 -1.07 19.17 4.66
CA LYS A 171 -1.49 20.55 4.91
C LYS A 171 -2.02 20.77 6.32
N ASN A 172 -2.88 19.88 6.80
CA ASN A 172 -3.69 20.06 8.01
C ASN A 172 -3.32 19.11 9.15
N GLY A 173 -2.45 18.14 8.91
CA GLY A 173 -1.92 17.19 9.90
C GLY A 173 -2.96 16.18 10.41
N LYS A 174 -4.18 16.15 9.87
CA LYS A 174 -5.27 15.30 10.35
C LYS A 174 -6.27 14.94 9.26
N LEU A 175 -6.79 13.73 9.38
CA LEU A 175 -7.85 13.20 8.53
C LEU A 175 -8.71 12.28 9.40
N ASN A 176 -10.02 12.36 9.31
CA ASN A 176 -10.94 11.42 9.91
C ASN A 176 -11.66 10.60 8.84
N LYS A 177 -12.31 9.51 9.26
CA LYS A 177 -12.97 8.59 8.34
C LYS A 177 -14.09 9.24 7.52
N LYS A 178 -14.84 10.18 8.14
CA LYS A 178 -15.93 10.89 7.45
C LYS A 178 -15.40 11.75 6.32
N THR A 179 -14.40 12.59 6.60
CA THR A 179 -13.75 13.45 5.59
C THR A 179 -13.11 12.62 4.49
N ALA A 180 -12.42 11.52 4.85
CA ALA A 180 -11.87 10.60 3.85
C ALA A 180 -12.96 9.97 2.96
N LYS A 181 -14.15 9.65 3.53
CA LYS A 181 -15.26 9.14 2.74
C LYS A 181 -15.82 10.20 1.78
N GLU A 182 -15.94 11.45 2.23
CA GLU A 182 -16.34 12.57 1.37
C GLU A 182 -15.37 12.77 0.20
N PHE A 183 -14.07 12.66 0.43
CA PHE A 183 -13.05 12.70 -0.63
C PHE A 183 -13.21 11.55 -1.62
N TYR A 184 -13.44 10.34 -1.13
CA TYR A 184 -13.64 9.17 -1.98
C TYR A 184 -14.88 9.33 -2.87
N ASP A 185 -15.99 9.82 -2.31
CA ASP A 185 -17.24 10.05 -3.06
C ASP A 185 -17.05 11.15 -4.12
N ALA A 186 -16.36 12.23 -3.78
CA ALA A 186 -16.02 13.29 -4.73
C ALA A 186 -15.15 12.78 -5.90
N CYS A 187 -14.19 11.87 -5.63
CA CYS A 187 -13.40 11.24 -6.69
C CYS A 187 -14.25 10.37 -7.61
N LEU A 188 -15.25 9.66 -7.08
CA LEU A 188 -16.20 8.87 -7.87
C LEU A 188 -17.06 9.78 -8.76
N ASP A 189 -17.55 10.89 -8.23
CA ASP A 189 -18.40 11.84 -8.96
C ASP A 189 -17.63 12.50 -10.12
N VAL A 190 -16.40 12.93 -9.89
CA VAL A 190 -15.52 13.49 -10.93
C VAL A 190 -15.25 12.46 -12.03
N TYR A 191 -14.98 11.23 -11.66
CA TYR A 191 -14.74 10.16 -12.62
C TYR A 191 -15.96 9.86 -13.47
N ASN A 192 -17.14 9.71 -12.86
CA ASN A 192 -18.41 9.46 -13.54
C ASN A 192 -18.80 10.62 -14.47
N PHE A 193 -18.61 11.86 -14.03
CA PHE A 193 -18.86 13.05 -14.86
C PHE A 193 -17.98 13.07 -16.13
N ASN A 194 -16.71 12.70 -16.01
CA ASN A 194 -15.79 12.63 -17.14
C ASN A 194 -16.18 11.52 -18.13
N LEU A 195 -16.63 10.36 -17.63
CA LEU A 195 -17.14 9.28 -18.49
C LEU A 195 -18.38 9.70 -19.30
N THR A 196 -19.32 10.41 -18.69
CA THR A 196 -20.52 10.87 -19.40
C THR A 196 -20.18 11.85 -20.53
N LYS A 197 -19.18 12.70 -20.37
CA LYS A 197 -18.71 13.59 -21.43
C LYS A 197 -18.10 12.84 -22.61
N ILE A 198 -17.34 11.77 -22.35
CA ILE A 198 -16.71 10.96 -23.40
C ILE A 198 -17.73 10.17 -24.21
N CYS A 199 -18.83 9.74 -23.59
CA CYS A 199 -19.90 8.99 -24.26
C CYS A 199 -20.87 9.86 -25.09
N LEU A 200 -20.80 11.19 -24.97
CA LEU A 200 -21.64 12.15 -25.71
C LEU A 200 -20.95 12.74 -26.97
N HIS A 201 -19.77 12.30 -27.27
CA HIS A 201 -18.97 12.62 -28.47
C HIS A 201 -18.61 11.36 -29.24
#